data_6e9f1c67b6ce476e28feb75ad8593121
#
_entry.id   6e9f1c67b6ce476e28feb75ad8593121
#
_cell.length_a   1.000
_cell.length_b   1.000
_cell.length_c   1.000
_cell.angle_alpha   90.00
_cell.angle_beta   90.00
_cell.angle_gamma   90.00
#
_symmetry.space_group_name_H-M   'P 1'
#
loop_
_entity.id
_entity.type
_entity.pdbx_description
1 polymer ?
#
loop_
_entity_poly.entity_id
_entity_poly.type
_entity_poly.pdbx_seq_one_letter_code
_entity_poly.pdbx_strand_id
1 'polypeptide(L)'
;QQSAGSPIEFIEHVKVDLFPDEIYVFSPKGRIFELPKGSTTVDFAYAIHTDVGNSCIACRIDRQLAPLSTKLQNGQTIQIVTAPGAQPNPAWLGFVVTGKARSNIRHFLKSQRRSESVSLGERLLQKALGSLGKSLDDIEQESIDRVLAETGFEILEDITEDIGLGNRMASLFARRLL
;
A
#
# COMPACT_ATOMS: atom_id res chain seq x y z
N GLN A 1 22.26 38.68 -20.03
CA GLN A 1 23.14 37.58 -20.28
C GLN A 1 22.61 36.28 -19.75
N GLN A 2 22.71 35.24 -20.57
CA GLN A 2 22.17 33.98 -20.16
C GLN A 2 22.92 33.30 -19.09
N SER A 3 22.19 32.62 -18.29
CA SER A 3 22.73 31.70 -17.34
C SER A 3 23.62 30.69 -18.04
N ALA A 4 24.82 30.50 -17.58
CA ALA A 4 25.69 29.46 -18.06
C ALA A 4 25.30 28.07 -17.54
N GLY A 5 24.17 27.95 -16.89
CA GLY A 5 23.75 26.72 -16.27
C GLY A 5 23.33 25.65 -17.27
N SER A 6 23.14 24.44 -16.75
CA SER A 6 22.63 23.32 -17.52
C SER A 6 21.16 23.53 -17.89
N PRO A 7 20.59 22.74 -18.83
CA PRO A 7 19.16 22.75 -19.09
C PRO A 7 18.33 22.45 -17.85
N ILE A 8 18.87 21.68 -16.93
CA ILE A 8 18.20 21.36 -15.64
C ILE A 8 18.04 22.64 -14.82
N GLU A 9 19.08 23.44 -14.68
CA GLU A 9 19.01 24.70 -13.95
C GLU A 9 18.03 25.68 -14.57
N PHE A 10 17.98 25.73 -15.90
CA PHE A 10 17.04 26.56 -16.62
C PHE A 10 15.59 26.14 -16.31
N ILE A 11 15.29 24.85 -16.40
CA ILE A 11 13.95 24.31 -16.13
C ILE A 11 13.55 24.62 -14.69
N GLU A 12 14.44 24.36 -13.74
CA GLU A 12 14.19 24.63 -12.32
C GLU A 12 13.85 26.09 -12.09
N HIS A 13 14.65 26.98 -12.64
CA HIS A 13 14.47 28.42 -12.46
C HIS A 13 13.13 28.91 -13.01
N VAL A 14 12.80 28.52 -14.23
CA VAL A 14 11.55 28.92 -14.89
C VAL A 14 10.34 28.35 -14.15
N LYS A 15 10.38 27.09 -13.76
CA LYS A 15 9.26 26.42 -13.12
C LYS A 15 9.00 26.93 -11.72
N VAL A 16 10.03 27.24 -10.95
CA VAL A 16 9.87 27.83 -9.61
C VAL A 16 9.18 29.18 -9.69
N ASP A 17 9.53 29.99 -10.69
CA ASP A 17 8.91 31.30 -10.87
C ASP A 17 7.43 31.22 -11.23
N LEU A 18 7.06 30.22 -12.07
CA LEU A 18 5.69 30.07 -12.55
C LEU A 18 4.81 29.26 -11.63
N PHE A 19 5.38 28.28 -10.91
CA PHE A 19 4.65 27.34 -10.07
C PHE A 19 5.34 27.18 -8.72
N PRO A 20 5.23 28.19 -7.84
CA PRO A 20 5.98 28.23 -6.57
C PRO A 20 5.57 27.14 -5.58
N ASP A 21 4.37 26.53 -5.76
CA ASP A 21 3.89 25.47 -4.86
C ASP A 21 4.27 24.07 -5.35
N GLU A 22 5.04 24.00 -6.41
CA GLU A 22 5.49 22.73 -6.99
C GLU A 22 7.00 22.63 -6.98
N ILE A 23 7.48 21.39 -6.91
CA ILE A 23 8.90 21.10 -7.11
C ILE A 23 9.06 20.16 -8.30
N TYR A 24 10.24 20.18 -8.90
CA TYR A 24 10.57 19.33 -10.03
C TYR A 24 11.83 18.55 -9.70
N VAL A 25 11.73 17.25 -9.72
CA VAL A 25 12.80 16.33 -9.38
C VAL A 25 13.02 15.34 -10.51
N PHE A 26 14.15 14.64 -10.50
CA PHE A 26 14.55 13.78 -11.60
C PHE A 26 14.74 12.36 -11.12
N SER A 27 14.36 11.39 -11.97
CA SER A 27 14.82 10.02 -11.81
C SER A 27 16.29 9.92 -12.26
N PRO A 28 16.99 8.82 -11.93
CA PRO A 28 18.38 8.63 -12.39
C PRO A 28 18.52 8.64 -13.92
N LYS A 29 17.46 8.30 -14.64
CA LYS A 29 17.43 8.31 -16.11
C LYS A 29 17.07 9.68 -16.69
N GLY A 30 16.86 10.67 -15.84
CA GLY A 30 16.56 12.03 -16.27
C GLY A 30 15.09 12.35 -16.51
N ARG A 31 14.18 11.44 -16.14
CA ARG A 31 12.75 11.72 -16.22
C ARG A 31 12.37 12.74 -15.15
N ILE A 32 11.58 13.75 -15.55
CA ILE A 32 11.14 14.83 -14.67
C ILE A 32 9.82 14.46 -14.02
N PHE A 33 9.72 14.70 -12.71
CA PHE A 33 8.48 14.53 -11.94
C PHE A 33 8.12 15.85 -11.27
N GLU A 34 6.86 16.23 -11.41
CA GLU A 34 6.28 17.39 -10.75
C GLU A 34 5.58 16.92 -9.49
N LEU A 35 5.94 17.50 -8.35
CA LEU A 35 5.37 17.14 -7.05
C LEU A 35 5.02 18.41 -6.26
N PRO A 36 4.03 18.35 -5.37
CA PRO A 36 3.77 19.47 -4.47
C PRO A 36 4.99 19.78 -3.61
N LYS A 37 5.18 21.05 -3.30
CA LYS A 37 6.23 21.46 -2.38
C LYS A 37 6.03 20.80 -1.01
N GLY A 38 7.10 20.30 -0.42
CA GLY A 38 7.04 19.54 0.81
C GLY A 38 6.95 18.04 0.62
N SER A 39 6.82 17.55 -0.62
CA SER A 39 6.81 16.13 -0.92
C SER A 39 8.07 15.44 -0.43
N THR A 40 7.90 14.24 0.08
CA THR A 40 9.00 13.42 0.58
C THR A 40 9.42 12.38 -0.45
N THR A 41 10.47 11.63 -0.14
CA THR A 41 10.93 10.54 -1.00
C THR A 41 9.84 9.48 -1.20
N VAL A 42 9.03 9.20 -0.18
CA VAL A 42 7.92 8.24 -0.31
C VAL A 42 6.88 8.76 -1.30
N ASP A 43 6.56 10.05 -1.26
CA ASP A 43 5.67 10.66 -2.26
C ASP A 43 6.20 10.44 -3.67
N PHE A 44 7.49 10.64 -3.87
CA PHE A 44 8.15 10.41 -5.16
C PHE A 44 8.06 8.95 -5.59
N ALA A 45 8.31 8.02 -4.67
CA ALA A 45 8.23 6.58 -4.96
C ALA A 45 6.85 6.19 -5.49
N TYR A 46 5.79 6.68 -4.85
CA TYR A 46 4.42 6.42 -5.32
C TYR A 46 4.10 7.17 -6.62
N ALA A 47 4.74 8.30 -6.86
CA ALA A 47 4.58 9.01 -8.13
C ALA A 47 5.15 8.21 -9.31
N ILE A 48 6.20 7.43 -9.09
CA ILE A 48 6.75 6.54 -10.12
C ILE A 48 5.76 5.42 -10.43
N HIS A 49 5.38 4.65 -9.41
CA HIS A 49 4.42 3.56 -9.52
C HIS A 49 4.02 3.09 -8.12
N THR A 50 2.78 2.60 -7.98
CA THR A 50 2.29 2.06 -6.71
C THR A 50 3.20 0.97 -6.16
N ASP A 51 3.67 0.06 -7.01
CA ASP A 51 4.53 -1.04 -6.57
C ASP A 51 5.90 -0.55 -6.08
N VAL A 52 6.43 0.50 -6.66
CA VAL A 52 7.67 1.12 -6.22
C VAL A 52 7.49 1.72 -4.81
N GLY A 53 6.40 2.46 -4.61
CA GLY A 53 6.07 3.00 -3.29
C GLY A 53 5.88 1.92 -2.25
N ASN A 54 5.12 0.88 -2.57
CA ASN A 54 4.82 -0.20 -1.62
C ASN A 54 6.04 -1.03 -1.24
N SER A 55 7.08 -1.07 -2.07
CA SER A 55 8.25 -1.90 -1.84
C SER A 55 9.54 -1.12 -1.57
N CYS A 56 9.47 0.20 -1.43
CA CYS A 56 10.66 1.00 -1.20
C CYS A 56 11.22 0.79 0.21
N ILE A 57 12.55 0.68 0.28
CA ILE A 57 13.26 0.45 1.54
C ILE A 57 14.31 1.53 1.83
N ALA A 58 14.77 2.22 0.80
CA ALA A 58 15.81 3.23 0.92
C ALA A 58 15.77 4.17 -0.28
N CYS A 59 16.49 5.25 -0.20
CA CYS A 59 16.66 6.16 -1.33
C CYS A 59 18.04 6.76 -1.33
N ARG A 60 18.45 7.22 -2.52
CA ARG A 60 19.60 8.08 -2.68
C ARG A 60 19.15 9.38 -3.31
N ILE A 61 19.56 10.47 -2.70
CA ILE A 61 19.31 11.82 -3.21
C ILE A 61 20.66 12.36 -3.63
N ASP A 62 20.80 12.70 -4.91
CA ASP A 62 22.07 13.15 -5.50
C ASP A 62 23.22 12.19 -5.15
N ARG A 63 22.94 10.88 -5.28
CA ARG A 63 23.86 9.75 -5.04
C ARG A 63 24.19 9.45 -3.58
N GLN A 64 23.56 10.14 -2.64
CA GLN A 64 23.79 9.91 -1.22
C GLN A 64 22.58 9.31 -0.57
N LEU A 65 22.78 8.32 0.29
CA LEU A 65 21.68 7.73 1.07
C LEU A 65 21.02 8.79 1.93
N ALA A 66 19.69 8.77 1.95
CA ALA A 66 18.90 9.70 2.73
C ALA A 66 17.69 8.98 3.32
N PRO A 67 17.14 9.48 4.42
CA PRO A 67 15.90 8.92 4.99
C PRO A 67 14.72 9.07 4.01
N LEU A 68 13.82 8.11 4.04
CA LEU A 68 12.60 8.14 3.22
C LEU A 68 11.69 9.32 3.57
N SER A 69 11.84 9.89 4.77
CA SER A 69 11.09 11.06 5.22
C SER A 69 11.66 12.39 4.72
N THR A 70 12.78 12.37 3.99
CA THR A 70 13.43 13.59 3.52
C THR A 70 12.51 14.37 2.60
N LYS A 71 12.36 15.66 2.86
CA LYS A 71 11.64 16.57 1.98
C LYS A 71 12.50 16.90 0.77
N LEU A 72 11.93 16.72 -0.41
CA LEU A 72 12.63 16.91 -1.66
C LEU A 72 12.67 18.38 -2.06
N GLN A 73 13.69 18.73 -2.84
CA GLN A 73 13.89 20.09 -3.33
C GLN A 73 14.08 20.10 -4.85
N ASN A 74 13.80 21.23 -5.47
CA ASN A 74 13.94 21.39 -6.90
C ASN A 74 15.31 20.93 -7.39
N GLY A 75 15.31 20.20 -8.49
CA GLY A 75 16.54 19.83 -9.19
C GLY A 75 17.23 18.59 -8.65
N GLN A 76 16.76 18.02 -7.54
CA GLN A 76 17.37 16.80 -6.99
C GLN A 76 17.10 15.60 -7.88
N THR A 77 18.05 14.68 -7.91
CA THR A 77 17.91 13.37 -8.56
C THR A 77 17.71 12.33 -7.48
N ILE A 78 16.59 11.59 -7.57
CA ILE A 78 16.20 10.64 -6.54
C ILE A 78 16.20 9.22 -7.13
N GLN A 79 16.90 8.32 -6.46
CA GLN A 79 16.88 6.90 -6.76
C GLN A 79 16.16 6.17 -5.63
N ILE A 80 15.12 5.42 -5.98
CA ILE A 80 14.39 4.60 -5.03
C ILE A 80 14.98 3.19 -5.05
N VAL A 81 15.26 2.66 -3.87
CA VAL A 81 15.70 1.28 -3.70
C VAL A 81 14.51 0.47 -3.20
N THR A 82 14.19 -0.59 -3.91
CA THR A 82 13.08 -1.48 -3.56
C THR A 82 13.60 -2.87 -3.19
N ALA A 83 12.80 -3.62 -2.46
CA ALA A 83 13.12 -5.02 -2.12
C ALA A 83 11.87 -5.88 -2.23
N PRO A 84 12.01 -7.13 -2.72
CA PRO A 84 10.88 -8.06 -2.73
C PRO A 84 10.38 -8.32 -1.30
N GLY A 85 9.06 -8.32 -1.14
CA GLY A 85 8.44 -8.56 0.17
C GLY A 85 8.42 -7.37 1.12
N ALA A 86 9.04 -6.26 0.75
CA ALA A 86 8.94 -5.03 1.54
C ALA A 86 7.51 -4.50 1.51
N GLN A 87 7.12 -3.85 2.58
CA GLN A 87 5.76 -3.33 2.77
C GLN A 87 5.79 -1.89 3.26
N PRO A 88 4.74 -1.10 2.97
CA PRO A 88 4.65 0.24 3.49
C PRO A 88 4.64 0.27 5.03
N ASN A 89 5.34 1.25 5.57
CA ASN A 89 5.34 1.48 7.01
C ASN A 89 4.18 2.43 7.36
N PRO A 90 3.31 2.08 8.32
CA PRO A 90 2.23 2.97 8.74
C PRO A 90 2.70 4.36 9.17
N ALA A 91 3.92 4.46 9.70
CA ALA A 91 4.51 5.73 10.12
C ALA A 91 4.68 6.72 8.96
N TRP A 92 4.75 6.24 7.72
CA TRP A 92 4.87 7.10 6.54
C TRP A 92 3.69 8.06 6.40
N LEU A 93 2.52 7.68 6.91
CA LEU A 93 1.34 8.56 6.87
C LEU A 93 1.57 9.87 7.62
N GLY A 94 2.53 9.89 8.54
CA GLY A 94 2.86 11.09 9.31
C GLY A 94 3.65 12.14 8.54
N PHE A 95 4.26 11.80 7.41
CA PHE A 95 5.07 12.75 6.65
C PHE A 95 4.76 12.84 5.17
N VAL A 96 4.00 11.91 4.58
CA VAL A 96 3.62 12.04 3.17
C VAL A 96 2.62 13.17 2.99
N VAL A 97 2.70 13.85 1.86
CA VAL A 97 1.85 15.00 1.57
C VAL A 97 0.94 14.80 0.37
N THR A 98 1.27 13.86 -0.52
CA THR A 98 0.42 13.62 -1.71
C THR A 98 -0.75 12.72 -1.38
N GLY A 99 -1.89 12.98 -2.03
CA GLY A 99 -3.06 12.12 -1.92
C GLY A 99 -2.78 10.72 -2.45
N LYS A 100 -1.96 10.61 -3.50
CA LYS A 100 -1.61 9.31 -4.09
C LYS A 100 -0.86 8.43 -3.10
N ALA A 101 0.18 8.97 -2.44
CA ALA A 101 0.92 8.22 -1.44
C ALA A 101 0.02 7.80 -0.28
N ARG A 102 -0.73 8.75 0.27
CA ARG A 102 -1.62 8.50 1.41
C ARG A 102 -2.66 7.45 1.10
N SER A 103 -3.33 7.59 -0.03
CA SER A 103 -4.37 6.66 -0.47
C SER A 103 -3.82 5.25 -0.69
N ASN A 104 -2.67 5.12 -1.34
CA ASN A 104 -2.06 3.83 -1.60
C ASN A 104 -1.57 3.15 -0.32
N ILE A 105 -0.98 3.90 0.59
CA ILE A 105 -0.54 3.35 1.89
C ILE A 105 -1.74 2.84 2.68
N ARG A 106 -2.80 3.65 2.78
CA ARG A 106 -4.02 3.25 3.49
C ARG A 106 -4.67 2.02 2.88
N HIS A 107 -4.73 1.96 1.55
CA HIS A 107 -5.29 0.81 0.84
C HIS A 107 -4.49 -0.46 1.12
N PHE A 108 -3.17 -0.38 1.08
CA PHE A 108 -2.30 -1.51 1.38
C PHE A 108 -2.53 -2.02 2.81
N LEU A 109 -2.53 -1.11 3.79
CA LEU A 109 -2.71 -1.46 5.20
C LEU A 109 -4.09 -2.08 5.45
N LYS A 110 -5.13 -1.56 4.81
CA LYS A 110 -6.48 -2.11 4.91
C LYS A 110 -6.55 -3.53 4.33
N SER A 111 -5.94 -3.74 3.17
CA SER A 111 -5.89 -5.06 2.53
C SER A 111 -5.12 -6.06 3.37
N GLN A 112 -4.03 -5.64 4.01
CA GLN A 112 -3.24 -6.48 4.89
C GLN A 112 -4.05 -6.89 6.13
N ARG A 113 -4.76 -5.97 6.76
CA ARG A 113 -5.63 -6.26 7.90
C ARG A 113 -6.72 -7.25 7.53
N ARG A 114 -7.35 -7.06 6.37
CA ARG A 114 -8.35 -8.00 5.87
C ARG A 114 -7.74 -9.39 5.69
N SER A 115 -6.60 -9.49 5.05
CA SER A 115 -5.90 -10.76 4.82
C SER A 115 -5.60 -11.48 6.13
N GLU A 116 -5.11 -10.75 7.14
CA GLU A 116 -4.83 -11.31 8.46
C GLU A 116 -6.11 -11.80 9.15
N SER A 117 -7.18 -11.03 9.07
CA SER A 117 -8.47 -11.41 9.66
C SER A 117 -9.06 -12.63 8.97
N VAL A 118 -9.00 -12.70 7.64
CA VAL A 118 -9.44 -13.86 6.85
C VAL A 118 -8.67 -15.10 7.26
N SER A 119 -7.34 -15.00 7.33
CA SER A 119 -6.49 -16.14 7.72
C SER A 119 -6.81 -16.65 9.12
N LEU A 120 -6.98 -15.74 10.07
CA LEU A 120 -7.35 -16.12 11.44
C LEU A 120 -8.73 -16.78 11.45
N GLY A 121 -9.69 -16.20 10.74
CA GLY A 121 -11.04 -16.74 10.64
C GLY A 121 -11.07 -18.14 10.02
N GLU A 122 -10.27 -18.36 8.98
CA GLU A 122 -10.15 -19.69 8.36
C GLU A 122 -9.61 -20.71 9.33
N ARG A 123 -8.58 -20.37 10.10
CA ARG A 123 -8.03 -21.27 11.13
C ARG A 123 -9.05 -21.59 12.21
N LEU A 124 -9.79 -20.59 12.66
CA LEU A 124 -10.83 -20.79 13.69
C LEU A 124 -11.98 -21.65 13.15
N LEU A 125 -12.41 -21.42 11.91
CA LEU A 125 -13.45 -22.22 11.27
C LEU A 125 -12.99 -23.66 11.06
N GLN A 126 -11.76 -23.85 10.58
CA GLN A 126 -11.18 -25.17 10.39
C GLN A 126 -11.09 -25.94 11.70
N LYS A 127 -10.71 -25.27 12.78
CA LYS A 127 -10.67 -25.87 14.12
C LYS A 127 -12.07 -26.29 14.59
N ALA A 128 -13.05 -25.43 14.37
CA ALA A 128 -14.45 -25.74 14.74
C ALA A 128 -15.00 -26.93 13.94
N LEU A 129 -14.73 -26.98 12.63
CA LEU A 129 -15.10 -28.12 11.79
C LEU A 129 -14.37 -29.39 12.22
N GLY A 130 -13.10 -29.28 12.59
CA GLY A 130 -12.32 -30.41 13.09
C GLY A 130 -12.90 -31.05 14.35
N SER A 131 -13.48 -30.25 15.24
CA SER A 131 -14.17 -30.77 16.44
C SER A 131 -15.44 -31.52 16.08
N LEU A 132 -15.98 -31.33 14.88
CA LEU A 132 -17.13 -32.04 14.32
C LEU A 132 -16.74 -33.19 13.39
N GLY A 133 -15.45 -33.48 13.31
CA GLY A 133 -14.90 -34.55 12.44
C GLY A 133 -14.85 -34.20 10.96
N LYS A 134 -14.87 -32.92 10.63
CA LYS A 134 -14.87 -32.43 9.25
C LYS A 134 -13.72 -31.47 8.99
N SER A 135 -13.39 -31.29 7.72
CA SER A 135 -12.46 -30.27 7.24
C SER A 135 -13.22 -29.33 6.31
N LEU A 136 -12.71 -28.10 6.14
CA LEU A 136 -13.30 -27.16 5.19
C LEU A 136 -13.29 -27.73 3.76
N ASP A 137 -12.27 -28.52 3.41
CA ASP A 137 -12.16 -29.16 2.10
C ASP A 137 -13.24 -30.21 1.87
N ASP A 138 -13.84 -30.75 2.95
CA ASP A 138 -14.92 -31.75 2.88
C ASP A 138 -16.29 -31.10 2.65
N ILE A 139 -16.40 -29.77 2.76
CA ILE A 139 -17.66 -29.07 2.64
C ILE A 139 -18.00 -28.85 1.17
N GLU A 140 -19.21 -29.27 0.79
CA GLU A 140 -19.70 -29.11 -0.58
C GLU A 140 -19.99 -27.64 -0.87
N GLN A 141 -19.74 -27.24 -2.12
CA GLN A 141 -19.96 -25.85 -2.55
C GLN A 141 -21.44 -25.44 -2.34
N GLU A 142 -22.37 -26.36 -2.48
CA GLU A 142 -23.79 -26.09 -2.26
C GLU A 142 -24.07 -25.65 -0.82
N SER A 143 -23.38 -26.26 0.14
CA SER A 143 -23.53 -25.88 1.56
C SER A 143 -22.98 -24.47 1.80
N ILE A 144 -21.86 -24.14 1.20
CA ILE A 144 -21.27 -22.81 1.28
C ILE A 144 -22.23 -21.79 0.67
N ASP A 145 -22.74 -22.06 -0.53
CA ASP A 145 -23.65 -21.16 -1.23
C ASP A 145 -24.95 -20.93 -0.42
N ARG A 146 -25.45 -21.96 0.21
CA ARG A 146 -26.63 -21.85 1.06
C ARG A 146 -26.36 -20.91 2.26
N VAL A 147 -25.24 -21.09 2.92
CA VAL A 147 -24.89 -20.25 4.08
C VAL A 147 -24.67 -18.80 3.65
N LEU A 148 -24.03 -18.59 2.50
CA LEU A 148 -23.86 -17.25 1.95
C LEU A 148 -25.19 -16.57 1.67
N ALA A 149 -26.13 -17.30 1.05
CA ALA A 149 -27.47 -16.78 0.77
C ALA A 149 -28.22 -16.43 2.06
N GLU A 150 -28.13 -17.27 3.08
CA GLU A 150 -28.81 -17.07 4.37
C GLU A 150 -28.24 -15.89 5.16
N THR A 151 -26.93 -15.64 5.04
CA THR A 151 -26.24 -14.62 5.84
C THR A 151 -26.08 -13.29 5.12
N GLY A 152 -26.28 -13.27 3.78
CA GLY A 152 -26.12 -12.07 2.98
C GLY A 152 -24.67 -11.74 2.62
N PHE A 153 -23.71 -12.60 2.96
CA PHE A 153 -22.33 -12.44 2.52
C PHE A 153 -22.17 -12.90 1.07
N GLU A 154 -21.26 -12.28 0.35
CA GLU A 154 -21.03 -12.61 -1.06
C GLU A 154 -20.10 -13.79 -1.26
N ILE A 155 -19.02 -13.85 -0.47
CA ILE A 155 -17.99 -14.89 -0.57
C ILE A 155 -17.64 -15.43 0.81
N LEU A 156 -17.02 -16.61 0.83
CA LEU A 156 -16.64 -17.28 2.09
C LEU A 156 -15.66 -16.44 2.90
N GLU A 157 -14.76 -15.72 2.25
CA GLU A 157 -13.77 -14.86 2.89
C GLU A 157 -14.42 -13.73 3.69
N ASP A 158 -15.62 -13.28 3.32
CA ASP A 158 -16.37 -12.30 4.11
C ASP A 158 -16.77 -12.88 5.46
N ILE A 159 -17.13 -14.16 5.49
CA ILE A 159 -17.47 -14.86 6.72
C ILE A 159 -16.21 -15.07 7.57
N THR A 160 -15.13 -15.54 6.97
CA THR A 160 -13.89 -15.79 7.70
C THR A 160 -13.26 -14.50 8.21
N GLU A 161 -13.38 -13.41 7.47
CA GLU A 161 -12.98 -12.09 7.97
C GLU A 161 -13.77 -11.72 9.23
N ASP A 162 -15.07 -11.87 9.19
CA ASP A 162 -15.96 -11.55 10.33
C ASP A 162 -15.65 -12.41 11.57
N ILE A 163 -15.33 -13.68 11.34
CA ILE A 163 -14.87 -14.57 12.41
C ILE A 163 -13.53 -14.09 12.97
N GLY A 164 -12.59 -13.75 12.10
CA GLY A 164 -11.27 -13.26 12.49
C GLY A 164 -11.32 -11.93 13.24
N LEU A 165 -12.29 -11.08 12.93
CA LEU A 165 -12.51 -9.82 13.63
C LEU A 165 -13.22 -10.01 14.98
N GLY A 166 -13.67 -11.24 15.31
CA GLY A 166 -14.38 -11.51 16.54
C GLY A 166 -15.86 -11.15 16.50
N ASN A 167 -16.41 -10.81 15.35
CA ASN A 167 -17.82 -10.42 15.19
C ASN A 167 -18.76 -11.62 15.15
N ARG A 168 -18.24 -12.80 14.79
CA ARG A 168 -19.02 -14.03 14.64
C ARG A 168 -18.28 -15.20 15.25
N MET A 169 -19.04 -16.20 15.72
CA MET A 169 -18.47 -17.40 16.30
C MET A 169 -18.27 -18.47 15.22
N ALA A 170 -17.05 -19.00 15.14
CA ALA A 170 -16.72 -20.05 14.17
C ALA A 170 -17.57 -21.30 14.35
N SER A 171 -17.89 -21.67 15.59
CA SER A 171 -18.69 -22.86 15.89
C SER A 171 -20.09 -22.80 15.29
N LEU A 172 -20.70 -21.63 15.24
CA LEU A 172 -22.03 -21.47 14.64
C LEU A 172 -21.99 -21.69 13.13
N PHE A 173 -20.99 -21.12 12.47
CA PHE A 173 -20.82 -21.31 11.03
C PHE A 173 -20.44 -22.75 10.68
N ALA A 174 -19.58 -23.38 11.49
CA ALA A 174 -19.22 -24.78 11.29
C ALA A 174 -20.46 -25.68 11.25
N ARG A 175 -21.38 -25.48 12.19
CA ARG A 175 -22.65 -26.26 12.24
C ARG A 175 -23.56 -25.97 11.05
N ARG A 176 -23.59 -24.72 10.60
CA ARG A 176 -24.44 -24.32 9.46
C ARG A 176 -23.92 -24.88 8.13
N LEU A 177 -22.62 -25.11 8.02
CA LEU A 177 -22.00 -25.67 6.83
C LEU A 177 -22.22 -27.19 6.70
N LEU A 178 -22.60 -27.86 7.76
CA LEU A 178 -22.90 -29.29 7.76
C LEU A 178 -24.41 -29.50 7.55
#